data_b02c11e054661fc45e11516b5aefa758
#
_entry.id   b02c11e054661fc45e11516b5aefa758
#
_cell.length_a   1.000
_cell.length_b   1.000
_cell.length_c   1.000
_cell.angle_alpha   90.00
_cell.angle_beta   90.00
_cell.angle_gamma   90.00
#
_symmetry.space_group_name_H-M   'P 1'
#
loop_
_entity.id
_entity.type
_entity.pdbx_description
1 polymer ?
#
loop_
_entity_poly.entity_id
_entity_poly.type
_entity_poly.pdbx_seq_one_letter_code
_entity_poly.pdbx_strand_id
1 'polypeptide(L)'
;MNESNINEGKLPPANALQSNAGSSLPNGYYLQLGAPEEEMDFLDLWYAITRRKLLIFLVMLGFALLGAMLAMVIPRQYLGEATVSLISSKNTKAVSSSVTSTPTVDLYQPFTGDEITGLIQGRAFIYKFIQDNQLLPILFEKDWNKDKKVWEPTMMNRWKYGETISLWDGYKKFSSMLDVETDEETNLTTITVKWTDAKLAAEWANKMVAALNSQLREQAIQESEAILTQLQAQLNKTSAVELKLALFGLMETQMAHITAAKVHPEFAMKVLDHAVIPDDQAIPYLQLILILVCVFLGLVFSLSLVLLLHSISKSKEKRASHPSGNAKPVVINA
;
A
#
# COMPACT_ATOMS: atom_id res chain seq x y z
N MET A 1 -15.48 58.36 -42.93
CA MET A 1 -14.76 58.49 -44.21
C MET A 1 -14.28 57.12 -44.60
N ASN A 2 -14.87 56.63 -45.67
CA ASN A 2 -14.59 55.54 -46.60
C ASN A 2 -14.65 54.11 -45.98
N GLU A 3 -15.72 53.36 -46.16
CA GLU A 3 -16.37 52.77 -47.39
C GLU A 3 -15.39 52.17 -48.39
N SER A 4 -15.50 50.82 -48.52
CA SER A 4 -15.71 50.10 -49.78
C SER A 4 -15.43 48.64 -49.60
N ASN A 5 -16.40 47.89 -49.71
CA ASN A 5 -16.97 47.20 -50.88
C ASN A 5 -16.63 45.71 -50.88
N ILE A 6 -17.67 44.96 -50.53
CA ILE A 6 -17.77 43.51 -50.58
C ILE A 6 -18.25 43.15 -51.97
N ASN A 7 -17.56 42.28 -52.68
CA ASN A 7 -18.01 41.71 -53.94
C ASN A 7 -18.51 40.27 -53.73
N GLU A 8 -19.81 40.11 -53.81
CA GLU A 8 -20.49 38.81 -53.80
C GLU A 8 -20.26 38.06 -55.11
N GLY A 9 -19.50 36.97 -55.05
CA GLY A 9 -19.35 35.98 -56.12
C GLY A 9 -20.43 34.90 -56.06
N LYS A 10 -21.44 35.03 -56.88
CA LYS A 10 -22.53 34.08 -57.11
C LYS A 10 -22.03 32.70 -57.53
N LEU A 11 -22.44 31.66 -56.83
CA LEU A 11 -22.32 30.25 -57.23
C LEU A 11 -23.27 29.94 -58.41
N PRO A 12 -22.85 29.24 -59.46
CA PRO A 12 -23.70 28.80 -60.53
C PRO A 12 -24.57 27.59 -60.18
N PRO A 13 -25.70 27.36 -60.77
CA PRO A 13 -26.66 26.30 -60.42
C PRO A 13 -26.21 24.94 -60.92
N ALA A 14 -26.54 23.91 -60.10
CA ALA A 14 -26.17 22.50 -60.21
C ALA A 14 -26.86 21.70 -61.30
N ASN A 15 -26.90 22.22 -62.58
CA ASN A 15 -27.59 21.51 -63.65
C ASN A 15 -26.90 21.54 -65.03
N ALA A 16 -25.56 21.48 -65.06
CA ALA A 16 -24.86 21.49 -66.34
C ALA A 16 -23.67 20.44 -66.39
N LEU A 17 -23.95 19.20 -65.98
CA LEU A 17 -23.04 18.07 -66.28
C LEU A 17 -23.83 16.78 -66.52
N GLN A 18 -24.78 16.88 -67.51
CA GLN A 18 -25.27 15.72 -68.20
C GLN A 18 -25.15 16.02 -69.70
N SER A 19 -24.06 15.61 -70.31
CA SER A 19 -23.93 15.12 -71.66
C SER A 19 -22.49 15.28 -72.13
N ASN A 20 -21.74 14.20 -72.04
CA ASN A 20 -21.02 13.70 -73.22
C ASN A 20 -20.46 12.30 -72.96
N ALA A 21 -21.19 11.36 -73.47
CA ALA A 21 -20.71 10.00 -73.70
C ALA A 21 -19.69 10.03 -74.81
N GLY A 22 -18.63 9.28 -74.68
CA GLY A 22 -17.83 8.81 -75.82
C GLY A 22 -16.43 9.40 -75.95
N SER A 23 -15.52 8.87 -75.21
CA SER A 23 -14.17 8.61 -75.72
C SER A 23 -13.59 7.40 -75.02
N SER A 24 -13.48 6.31 -75.72
CA SER A 24 -12.77 5.08 -75.40
C SER A 24 -11.31 5.37 -75.06
N LEU A 25 -10.89 5.17 -73.84
CA LEU A 25 -9.50 5.08 -73.44
C LEU A 25 -9.02 3.62 -73.61
N PRO A 26 -7.88 3.36 -74.24
CA PRO A 26 -7.36 2.03 -74.40
C PRO A 26 -6.64 1.54 -73.14
N ASN A 27 -6.91 0.29 -72.83
CA ASN A 27 -6.16 -0.59 -71.93
C ASN A 27 -5.92 -0.20 -70.47
N GLY A 28 -6.78 -0.68 -69.58
CA GLY A 28 -6.28 -1.69 -68.60
C GLY A 28 -5.52 -1.19 -67.40
N TYR A 29 -5.88 -0.07 -66.80
CA TYR A 29 -5.54 0.16 -65.41
C TYR A 29 -6.85 0.20 -64.59
N TYR A 30 -7.25 -0.98 -64.11
CA TYR A 30 -8.21 -1.01 -63.02
C TYR A 30 -7.46 -0.49 -61.79
N LEU A 31 -7.74 0.74 -61.38
CA LEU A 31 -7.50 1.20 -60.04
C LEU A 31 -8.30 0.24 -59.13
N GLN A 32 -7.60 -0.75 -58.59
CA GLN A 32 -8.14 -1.54 -57.51
C GLN A 32 -8.27 -0.60 -56.34
N LEU A 33 -9.45 0.09 -56.24
CA LEU A 33 -9.83 0.73 -55.02
C LEU A 33 -9.72 -0.36 -53.95
N GLY A 34 -8.78 -0.19 -53.00
CA GLY A 34 -8.64 -1.08 -51.88
C GLY A 34 -10.00 -1.45 -51.34
N ALA A 35 -10.21 -2.72 -51.11
CA ALA A 35 -11.41 -3.18 -50.46
C ALA A 35 -11.62 -2.28 -49.22
N PRO A 36 -12.86 -1.79 -48.96
CA PRO A 36 -13.10 -1.00 -47.78
C PRO A 36 -12.55 -1.77 -46.59
N GLU A 37 -11.64 -1.14 -45.85
CA GLU A 37 -11.23 -1.66 -44.55
C GLU A 37 -12.55 -1.85 -43.79
N GLU A 38 -12.91 -3.12 -43.54
CA GLU A 38 -14.09 -3.43 -42.75
C GLU A 38 -13.87 -2.85 -41.34
N GLU A 39 -14.32 -1.62 -41.17
CA GLU A 39 -14.48 -1.06 -39.83
C GLU A 39 -15.36 -2.04 -39.07
N MET A 40 -14.81 -2.56 -37.97
CA MET A 40 -15.57 -3.44 -37.10
C MET A 40 -16.72 -2.63 -36.53
N ASP A 41 -17.91 -2.82 -37.11
CA ASP A 41 -19.13 -2.14 -36.64
C ASP A 41 -19.36 -2.51 -35.17
N PHE A 42 -19.50 -1.50 -34.33
CA PHE A 42 -19.82 -1.66 -32.91
C PHE A 42 -21.04 -2.54 -32.68
N LEU A 43 -21.96 -2.53 -33.63
CA LEU A 43 -23.17 -3.36 -33.66
C LEU A 43 -22.85 -4.87 -33.84
N ASP A 44 -21.88 -5.22 -34.67
CA ASP A 44 -21.44 -6.61 -34.85
C ASP A 44 -20.83 -7.17 -33.57
N LEU A 45 -20.07 -6.31 -32.85
CA LEU A 45 -19.51 -6.64 -31.55
C LEU A 45 -20.59 -6.86 -30.50
N TRP A 46 -21.57 -5.99 -30.44
CA TRP A 46 -22.70 -6.12 -29.53
C TRP A 46 -23.50 -7.40 -29.80
N TYR A 47 -23.74 -7.72 -31.06
CA TYR A 47 -24.45 -8.94 -31.44
C TYR A 47 -23.65 -10.22 -31.11
N ALA A 48 -22.31 -10.19 -31.28
CA ALA A 48 -21.43 -11.31 -30.92
C ALA A 48 -21.46 -11.60 -29.41
N ILE A 49 -21.49 -10.53 -28.59
CA ILE A 49 -21.56 -10.62 -27.12
C ILE A 49 -22.91 -11.18 -26.68
N THR A 50 -24.01 -10.63 -27.21
CA THR A 50 -25.36 -11.05 -26.81
C THR A 50 -25.69 -12.48 -27.24
N ARG A 51 -25.19 -12.92 -28.37
CA ARG A 51 -25.37 -14.30 -28.85
C ARG A 51 -24.65 -15.35 -27.99
N ARG A 52 -23.53 -14.95 -27.35
CA ARG A 52 -22.69 -15.86 -26.53
C ARG A 52 -22.72 -15.52 -25.02
N LYS A 53 -23.80 -14.87 -24.56
CA LYS A 53 -23.98 -14.48 -23.15
C LYS A 53 -23.80 -15.64 -22.15
N LEU A 54 -24.21 -16.85 -22.55
CA LEU A 54 -24.11 -18.03 -21.71
C LEU A 54 -22.64 -18.46 -21.52
N LEU A 55 -21.81 -18.33 -22.57
CA LEU A 55 -20.36 -18.59 -22.48
C LEU A 55 -19.68 -17.56 -21.59
N ILE A 56 -20.02 -16.28 -21.72
CA ILE A 56 -19.47 -15.21 -20.88
C ILE A 56 -19.81 -15.49 -19.42
N PHE A 57 -21.09 -15.82 -19.13
CA PHE A 57 -21.53 -16.14 -17.77
C PHE A 57 -20.81 -17.35 -17.19
N LEU A 58 -20.62 -18.41 -17.96
CA LEU A 58 -19.98 -19.65 -17.51
C LEU A 58 -18.48 -19.44 -17.22
N VAL A 59 -17.78 -18.65 -18.05
CA VAL A 59 -16.38 -18.28 -17.82
C VAL A 59 -16.27 -17.39 -16.58
N MET A 60 -17.11 -16.38 -16.43
CA MET A 60 -17.14 -15.53 -15.22
C MET A 60 -17.41 -16.35 -13.96
N LEU A 61 -18.36 -17.27 -14.02
CA LEU A 61 -18.66 -18.17 -12.88
C LEU A 61 -17.46 -19.03 -12.53
N GLY A 62 -16.74 -19.56 -13.53
CA GLY A 62 -15.51 -20.33 -13.32
C GLY A 62 -14.43 -19.51 -12.59
N PHE A 63 -14.20 -18.26 -13.02
CA PHE A 63 -13.26 -17.36 -12.37
C PHE A 63 -13.73 -16.93 -10.97
N ALA A 64 -15.02 -16.74 -10.77
CA ALA A 64 -15.58 -16.45 -9.45
C ALA A 64 -15.37 -17.61 -8.46
N LEU A 65 -15.62 -18.85 -8.91
CA LEU A 65 -15.34 -20.05 -8.11
C LEU A 65 -13.86 -20.23 -7.81
N LEU A 66 -13.00 -19.98 -8.80
CA LEU A 66 -11.55 -19.97 -8.59
C LEU A 66 -11.13 -18.91 -7.57
N GLY A 67 -11.66 -17.69 -7.67
CA GLY A 67 -11.44 -16.62 -6.72
C GLY A 67 -11.90 -16.96 -5.31
N ALA A 68 -13.09 -17.61 -5.18
CA ALA A 68 -13.61 -18.07 -3.90
C ALA A 68 -12.73 -19.18 -3.30
N MET A 69 -12.25 -20.11 -4.12
CA MET A 69 -11.33 -21.16 -3.68
C MET A 69 -9.99 -20.57 -3.20
N LEU A 70 -9.43 -19.62 -3.92
CA LEU A 70 -8.21 -18.90 -3.51
C LEU A 70 -8.42 -18.10 -2.24
N ALA A 71 -9.58 -17.45 -2.08
CA ALA A 71 -9.92 -16.68 -0.88
C ALA A 71 -9.98 -17.55 0.39
N MET A 72 -10.35 -18.83 0.27
CA MET A 72 -10.32 -19.78 1.40
C MET A 72 -8.91 -20.12 1.88
N VAL A 73 -7.91 -20.01 1.02
CA VAL A 73 -6.50 -20.30 1.36
C VAL A 73 -5.86 -19.15 2.14
N ILE A 74 -6.39 -17.92 2.00
CA ILE A 74 -5.86 -16.76 2.71
C ILE A 74 -6.25 -16.84 4.19
N PRO A 75 -5.27 -16.91 5.11
CA PRO A 75 -5.57 -16.98 6.54
C PRO A 75 -6.24 -15.67 6.98
N ARG A 76 -7.20 -15.80 7.87
CA ARG A 76 -7.84 -14.65 8.51
C ARG A 76 -6.84 -13.93 9.38
N GLN A 77 -6.90 -12.61 9.42
CA GLN A 77 -6.04 -11.79 10.24
C GLN A 77 -6.89 -11.00 11.24
N TYR A 78 -6.36 -10.85 12.43
CA TYR A 78 -6.94 -10.06 13.51
C TYR A 78 -6.07 -8.84 13.74
N LEU A 79 -6.70 -7.72 14.15
CA LEU A 79 -5.99 -6.49 14.51
C LEU A 79 -5.95 -6.37 16.04
N GLY A 80 -4.73 -6.30 16.57
CA GLY A 80 -4.52 -5.85 17.95
C GLY A 80 -4.22 -4.36 17.91
N GLU A 81 -5.12 -3.52 18.40
CA GLU A 81 -5.01 -2.07 18.36
C GLU A 81 -4.83 -1.52 19.76
N ALA A 82 -3.76 -0.75 20.00
CA ALA A 82 -3.51 -0.03 21.22
C ALA A 82 -3.41 1.46 20.92
N THR A 83 -4.19 2.29 21.63
CA THR A 83 -4.18 3.74 21.46
C THR A 83 -3.47 4.40 22.63
N VAL A 84 -2.48 5.23 22.29
CA VAL A 84 -1.67 5.98 23.27
C VAL A 84 -1.75 7.48 23.01
N SER A 85 -1.66 8.26 24.06
CA SER A 85 -1.49 9.71 23.99
C SER A 85 -0.08 10.07 24.40
N LEU A 86 0.54 10.94 23.63
CA LEU A 86 1.84 11.50 23.99
C LEU A 86 1.74 12.42 25.18
N ILE A 87 2.58 12.23 26.17
CA ILE A 87 2.68 13.14 27.31
C ILE A 87 3.47 14.36 26.85
N SER A 88 2.77 15.35 26.30
CA SER A 88 3.36 16.62 25.91
C SER A 88 3.67 17.47 27.14
N SER A 89 4.87 18.02 27.20
CA SER A 89 5.31 19.00 28.20
C SER A 89 4.42 20.27 28.27
N LYS A 90 3.47 20.45 27.35
CA LYS A 90 2.54 21.59 27.38
C LYS A 90 1.72 21.67 28.67
N ASN A 91 1.47 20.55 29.35
CA ASN A 91 0.74 20.52 30.61
C ASN A 91 1.59 20.84 31.84
N THR A 92 2.92 20.81 31.72
CA THR A 92 3.84 21.13 32.82
C THR A 92 4.01 22.65 33.03
N LYS A 93 3.62 23.48 32.04
CA LYS A 93 3.65 24.95 32.14
C LYS A 93 2.65 25.53 33.17
N ALA A 94 1.69 24.74 33.62
CA ALA A 94 0.66 25.20 34.55
C ALA A 94 1.13 25.25 36.02
N VAL A 95 2.23 24.59 36.39
CA VAL A 95 2.69 24.50 37.79
C VAL A 95 3.83 25.47 38.10
N SER A 96 4.56 25.98 37.10
CA SER A 96 5.73 26.84 37.30
C SER A 96 5.48 28.35 37.23
N SER A 97 4.24 28.80 37.12
CA SER A 97 3.91 30.21 36.83
C SER A 97 3.81 31.15 38.01
N SER A 98 4.25 30.80 39.21
CA SER A 98 3.97 31.66 40.37
C SER A 98 5.13 32.21 41.20
N VAL A 99 6.40 31.87 40.94
CA VAL A 99 7.43 32.36 41.89
C VAL A 99 8.67 33.01 41.26
N THR A 100 9.10 32.82 40.03
CA THR A 100 10.28 33.52 39.51
C THR A 100 10.23 33.70 37.99
N SER A 101 10.44 34.95 37.55
CA SER A 101 10.59 35.41 36.18
C SER A 101 11.94 35.01 35.54
N THR A 102 12.51 33.89 35.89
CA THR A 102 13.67 33.34 35.17
C THR A 102 13.17 32.54 33.97
N PRO A 103 13.71 32.75 32.77
CA PRO A 103 13.40 31.94 31.63
C PRO A 103 13.87 30.51 31.93
N THR A 104 12.93 29.63 32.24
CA THR A 104 13.22 28.19 32.32
C THR A 104 13.51 27.70 30.92
N VAL A 105 14.79 27.46 30.64
CA VAL A 105 15.19 26.73 29.43
C VAL A 105 14.76 25.29 29.64
N ASP A 106 13.66 24.92 28.97
CA ASP A 106 13.22 23.53 28.97
C ASP A 106 14.20 22.74 28.07
N LEU A 107 15.16 22.08 28.69
CA LEU A 107 16.18 21.27 28.02
C LEU A 107 15.63 19.91 27.57
N TYR A 108 14.42 19.58 28.00
CA TYR A 108 13.74 18.35 27.58
C TYR A 108 12.73 18.67 26.49
N GLN A 109 12.94 18.17 25.28
CA GLN A 109 11.97 18.24 24.21
C GLN A 109 11.10 16.97 24.26
N PRO A 110 9.77 17.12 24.41
CA PRO A 110 8.88 15.97 24.35
C PRO A 110 8.92 15.37 22.94
N PHE A 111 8.86 14.06 22.86
CA PHE A 111 8.78 13.33 21.58
C PHE A 111 7.55 13.74 20.79
N THR A 112 7.72 13.90 19.49
CA THR A 112 6.62 14.11 18.54
C THR A 112 6.01 12.79 18.09
N GLY A 113 4.78 12.82 17.54
CA GLY A 113 4.14 11.62 17.00
C GLY A 113 4.96 10.97 15.88
N ASP A 114 5.57 11.79 15.03
CA ASP A 114 6.43 11.31 13.93
C ASP A 114 7.71 10.65 14.44
N GLU A 115 8.34 11.20 15.48
CA GLU A 115 9.51 10.59 16.09
C GLU A 115 9.18 9.24 16.72
N ILE A 116 8.04 9.13 17.38
CA ILE A 116 7.57 7.88 17.97
C ILE A 116 7.25 6.85 16.87
N THR A 117 6.57 7.26 15.82
CA THR A 117 6.32 6.41 14.65
C THR A 117 7.63 5.92 14.05
N GLY A 118 8.60 6.82 13.87
CA GLY A 118 9.93 6.47 13.37
C GLY A 118 10.69 5.50 14.28
N LEU A 119 10.57 5.66 15.60
CA LEU A 119 11.21 4.77 16.58
C LEU A 119 10.57 3.38 16.57
N ILE A 120 9.25 3.28 16.59
CA ILE A 120 8.53 1.98 16.59
C ILE A 120 8.80 1.20 15.30
N GLN A 121 8.79 1.87 14.16
CA GLN A 121 9.07 1.26 12.85
C GLN A 121 10.57 1.06 12.62
N GLY A 122 11.38 1.63 13.49
CA GLY A 122 12.84 1.54 13.43
C GLY A 122 13.36 0.12 13.56
N ARG A 123 14.32 -0.22 12.69
CA ARG A 123 14.92 -1.57 12.66
C ARG A 123 15.49 -1.99 14.01
N ALA A 124 16.17 -1.08 14.72
CA ALA A 124 16.78 -1.38 16.00
C ALA A 124 15.75 -1.77 17.06
N PHE A 125 14.62 -1.06 17.12
CA PHE A 125 13.53 -1.34 18.03
C PHE A 125 12.87 -2.68 17.72
N ILE A 126 12.52 -2.92 16.46
CA ILE A 126 11.87 -4.17 16.04
C ILE A 126 12.81 -5.37 16.24
N TYR A 127 14.11 -5.23 15.98
CA TYR A 127 15.07 -6.29 16.24
C TYR A 127 15.09 -6.68 17.71
N LYS A 128 15.22 -5.69 18.59
CA LYS A 128 15.21 -5.90 20.03
C LYS A 128 13.91 -6.55 20.47
N PHE A 129 12.76 -6.02 19.99
CA PHE A 129 11.44 -6.56 20.31
C PHE A 129 11.28 -8.03 19.90
N ILE A 130 11.74 -8.41 18.69
CA ILE A 130 11.73 -9.79 18.20
C ILE A 130 12.60 -10.69 19.06
N GLN A 131 13.79 -10.22 19.45
CA GLN A 131 14.73 -11.00 20.29
C GLN A 131 14.21 -11.17 21.71
N ASP A 132 13.80 -10.10 22.37
CA ASP A 132 13.33 -10.11 23.76
C ASP A 132 12.07 -10.98 23.94
N ASN A 133 11.21 -11.01 22.93
CA ASN A 133 9.98 -11.82 22.94
C ASN A 133 10.13 -13.16 22.20
N GLN A 134 11.30 -13.51 21.70
CA GLN A 134 11.57 -14.75 20.95
C GLN A 134 10.57 -15.01 19.83
N LEU A 135 10.24 -13.98 19.04
CA LEU A 135 9.16 -14.04 18.07
C LEU A 135 9.49 -14.83 16.80
N LEU A 136 10.77 -15.05 16.47
CA LEU A 136 11.15 -15.74 15.23
C LEU A 136 10.47 -17.11 15.06
N PRO A 137 10.44 -18.01 16.07
CA PRO A 137 9.78 -19.30 15.97
C PRO A 137 8.26 -19.19 15.79
N ILE A 138 7.64 -18.13 16.30
CA ILE A 138 6.21 -17.88 16.18
C ILE A 138 5.90 -17.29 14.78
N LEU A 139 6.70 -16.34 14.36
CA LEU A 139 6.56 -15.71 13.05
C LEU A 139 6.71 -16.73 11.90
N PHE A 140 7.60 -17.70 12.06
CA PHE A 140 7.89 -18.72 11.06
C PHE A 140 7.58 -20.13 11.58
N GLU A 141 6.40 -20.29 12.19
CA GLU A 141 6.00 -21.56 12.82
C GLU A 141 6.04 -22.76 11.86
N LYS A 142 5.71 -22.53 10.56
CA LYS A 142 5.75 -23.59 9.53
C LYS A 142 7.16 -24.09 9.19
N ASP A 143 8.17 -23.29 9.52
CA ASP A 143 9.57 -23.55 9.20
C ASP A 143 10.40 -23.85 10.46
N TRP A 144 9.76 -23.84 11.65
CA TRP A 144 10.38 -24.09 12.92
C TRP A 144 10.00 -25.47 13.45
N ASN A 145 10.99 -26.35 13.59
CA ASN A 145 10.78 -27.64 14.25
C ASN A 145 10.88 -27.48 15.76
N LYS A 146 9.73 -27.55 16.47
CA LYS A 146 9.64 -27.33 17.92
C LYS A 146 10.39 -28.40 18.73
N ASP A 147 10.42 -29.63 18.22
CA ASP A 147 11.05 -30.76 18.92
C ASP A 147 12.57 -30.71 18.85
N LYS A 148 13.10 -30.43 17.67
CA LYS A 148 14.56 -30.38 17.45
C LYS A 148 15.15 -28.99 17.71
N LYS A 149 14.31 -27.94 17.85
CA LYS A 149 14.70 -26.52 17.97
C LYS A 149 15.64 -26.07 16.84
N VAL A 150 15.34 -26.49 15.62
CA VAL A 150 16.10 -26.13 14.41
C VAL A 150 15.17 -25.60 13.33
N TRP A 151 15.75 -24.84 12.42
CA TRP A 151 15.05 -24.37 11.23
C TRP A 151 15.02 -25.47 10.19
N GLU A 152 13.82 -25.85 9.75
CA GLU A 152 13.57 -26.78 8.63
C GLU A 152 12.67 -26.07 7.60
N PRO A 153 13.21 -25.10 6.83
CA PRO A 153 12.38 -24.30 5.93
C PRO A 153 11.71 -25.15 4.86
N THR A 154 10.44 -24.89 4.61
CA THR A 154 9.67 -25.45 3.50
C THR A 154 10.38 -25.14 2.18
N MET A 155 10.22 -25.96 1.15
CA MET A 155 10.91 -25.79 -0.14
C MET A 155 10.75 -24.36 -0.72
N MET A 156 9.57 -23.76 -0.60
CA MET A 156 9.29 -22.40 -1.05
C MET A 156 10.01 -21.36 -0.17
N ASN A 157 10.04 -21.56 1.14
CA ASN A 157 10.69 -20.64 2.08
C ASN A 157 12.21 -20.77 2.03
N ARG A 158 12.76 -21.96 1.74
CA ARG A 158 14.19 -22.16 1.50
C ARG A 158 14.69 -21.36 0.30
N TRP A 159 13.91 -21.28 -0.76
CA TRP A 159 14.26 -20.44 -1.91
C TRP A 159 14.24 -18.93 -1.55
N LYS A 160 13.33 -18.51 -0.66
CA LYS A 160 13.13 -17.10 -0.29
C LYS A 160 14.09 -16.62 0.82
N TYR A 161 14.35 -17.47 1.81
CA TYR A 161 15.07 -17.11 3.05
C TYR A 161 16.38 -17.88 3.25
N GLY A 162 16.67 -18.89 2.43
CA GLY A 162 17.81 -19.77 2.61
C GLY A 162 17.55 -20.93 3.58
N GLU A 163 18.61 -21.51 4.10
CA GLU A 163 18.54 -22.67 5.02
C GLU A 163 18.20 -22.27 6.46
N THR A 164 18.48 -21.02 6.83
CA THR A 164 18.22 -20.48 8.17
C THR A 164 17.49 -19.16 8.09
N ILE A 165 16.49 -18.97 8.94
CA ILE A 165 15.73 -17.71 9.03
C ILE A 165 16.52 -16.73 9.88
N SER A 166 16.82 -15.58 9.31
CA SER A 166 17.60 -14.51 9.94
C SER A 166 16.68 -13.53 10.71
N LEU A 167 17.29 -12.75 11.60
CA LEU A 167 16.60 -11.65 12.27
C LEU A 167 16.10 -10.59 11.29
N TRP A 168 16.79 -10.42 10.15
CA TRP A 168 16.37 -9.54 9.07
C TRP A 168 15.04 -10.00 8.42
N ASP A 169 14.85 -11.30 8.27
CA ASP A 169 13.61 -11.85 7.74
C ASP A 169 12.47 -11.69 8.73
N GLY A 170 12.77 -11.86 10.03
CA GLY A 170 11.88 -11.53 11.13
C GLY A 170 11.43 -10.08 11.09
N TYR A 171 12.37 -9.15 10.93
CA TYR A 171 12.08 -7.72 10.79
C TYR A 171 11.16 -7.42 9.61
N LYS A 172 11.50 -7.90 8.41
CA LYS A 172 10.67 -7.69 7.22
C LYS A 172 9.23 -8.20 7.41
N LYS A 173 9.10 -9.37 8.02
CA LYS A 173 7.78 -9.96 8.28
C LYS A 173 7.02 -9.17 9.34
N PHE A 174 7.65 -8.85 10.46
CA PHE A 174 7.02 -8.11 11.55
C PHE A 174 6.65 -6.68 11.13
N SER A 175 7.56 -5.96 10.44
CA SER A 175 7.30 -4.62 9.92
C SER A 175 6.13 -4.58 8.94
N SER A 176 5.89 -5.63 8.16
CA SER A 176 4.73 -5.71 7.26
C SER A 176 3.38 -5.93 7.97
N MET A 177 3.42 -6.34 9.24
CA MET A 177 2.24 -6.57 10.08
C MET A 177 1.96 -5.43 11.05
N LEU A 178 2.95 -4.55 11.22
CA LEU A 178 2.89 -3.41 12.11
C LEU A 178 2.41 -2.18 11.32
N ASP A 179 1.40 -1.53 11.86
CA ASP A 179 0.89 -0.27 11.37
C ASP A 179 0.85 0.74 12.52
N VAL A 180 1.32 1.95 12.30
CA VAL A 180 1.36 3.01 13.32
C VAL A 180 0.86 4.28 12.68
N GLU A 181 -0.24 4.77 13.20
CA GLU A 181 -0.91 5.97 12.72
C GLU A 181 -1.03 6.99 13.84
N THR A 182 -0.62 8.22 13.55
CA THR A 182 -0.77 9.35 14.48
C THR A 182 -1.78 10.32 13.91
N ASP A 183 -2.82 10.59 14.68
CA ASP A 183 -3.80 11.63 14.38
C ASP A 183 -3.25 12.98 14.87
N GLU A 184 -2.98 13.89 13.95
CA GLU A 184 -2.42 15.21 14.24
C GLU A 184 -3.38 16.12 14.98
N GLU A 185 -4.70 15.94 14.83
CA GLU A 185 -5.70 16.76 15.49
C GLU A 185 -5.84 16.40 16.98
N THR A 186 -5.84 15.11 17.28
CA THR A 186 -6.02 14.59 18.63
C THR A 186 -4.70 14.30 19.34
N ASN A 187 -3.57 14.25 18.61
CA ASN A 187 -2.26 13.78 19.09
C ASN A 187 -2.33 12.35 19.70
N LEU A 188 -3.22 11.54 19.17
CA LEU A 188 -3.31 10.13 19.53
C LEU A 188 -2.51 9.29 18.52
N THR A 189 -1.75 8.34 19.03
CA THR A 189 -1.05 7.36 18.20
C THR A 189 -1.68 6.00 18.40
N THR A 190 -2.12 5.38 17.31
CA THR A 190 -2.67 4.03 17.31
C THR A 190 -1.61 3.07 16.74
N ILE A 191 -1.30 2.05 17.53
CA ILE A 191 -0.35 0.99 17.19
C ILE A 191 -1.17 -0.26 16.89
N THR A 192 -1.14 -0.69 15.63
CA THR A 192 -1.91 -1.85 15.14
C THR A 192 -0.96 -2.98 14.75
N VAL A 193 -1.19 -4.16 15.31
CA VAL A 193 -0.49 -5.39 14.94
C VAL A 193 -1.46 -6.35 14.28
N LYS A 194 -1.16 -6.76 13.04
CA LYS A 194 -1.98 -7.68 12.23
C LYS A 194 -1.42 -9.10 12.33
N TRP A 195 -2.17 -10.02 12.93
CA TRP A 195 -1.72 -11.42 13.06
C TRP A 195 -2.87 -12.42 12.89
N THR A 196 -2.51 -13.68 12.65
CA THR A 196 -3.50 -14.77 12.48
C THR A 196 -4.14 -15.23 13.79
N ASP A 197 -3.51 -14.96 14.92
CA ASP A 197 -4.02 -15.25 16.26
C ASP A 197 -4.39 -13.93 16.94
N ALA A 198 -5.69 -13.79 17.30
CA ALA A 198 -6.25 -12.59 17.91
C ALA A 198 -5.60 -12.24 19.25
N LYS A 199 -5.29 -13.27 20.07
CA LYS A 199 -4.66 -13.08 21.36
C LYS A 199 -3.23 -12.57 21.23
N LEU A 200 -2.46 -13.16 20.32
CA LEU A 200 -1.09 -12.72 20.07
C LEU A 200 -1.04 -11.32 19.44
N ALA A 201 -1.98 -10.98 18.56
CA ALA A 201 -2.07 -9.63 17.99
C ALA A 201 -2.23 -8.58 19.09
N ALA A 202 -3.21 -8.76 19.99
CA ALA A 202 -3.44 -7.85 21.11
C ALA A 202 -2.25 -7.84 22.10
N GLU A 203 -1.70 -8.99 22.42
CA GLU A 203 -0.55 -9.09 23.33
C GLU A 203 0.69 -8.37 22.78
N TRP A 204 0.98 -8.52 21.48
CA TRP A 204 2.12 -7.86 20.85
C TRP A 204 1.93 -6.35 20.76
N ALA A 205 0.74 -5.86 20.45
CA ALA A 205 0.45 -4.43 20.45
C ALA A 205 0.71 -3.82 21.84
N ASN A 206 0.17 -4.43 22.91
CA ASN A 206 0.39 -3.99 24.28
C ASN A 206 1.87 -4.06 24.70
N LYS A 207 2.56 -5.14 24.34
CA LYS A 207 4.00 -5.31 24.63
C LYS A 207 4.86 -4.28 23.89
N MET A 208 4.48 -3.90 22.65
CA MET A 208 5.20 -2.86 21.92
C MET A 208 5.09 -1.51 22.61
N VAL A 209 3.88 -1.14 23.05
CA VAL A 209 3.68 0.08 23.83
C VAL A 209 4.52 0.10 25.10
N ALA A 210 4.52 -1.02 25.85
CA ALA A 210 5.30 -1.14 27.07
C ALA A 210 6.81 -1.09 26.80
N ALA A 211 7.28 -1.77 25.76
CA ALA A 211 8.69 -1.78 25.36
C ALA A 211 9.16 -0.38 24.93
N LEU A 212 8.34 0.35 24.16
CA LEU A 212 8.66 1.70 23.74
C LEU A 212 8.69 2.66 24.91
N ASN A 213 7.69 2.63 25.81
CA ASN A 213 7.69 3.44 27.03
C ASN A 213 8.95 3.16 27.88
N SER A 214 9.34 1.89 28.01
CA SER A 214 10.57 1.53 28.72
C SER A 214 11.83 2.07 28.05
N GLN A 215 11.92 2.01 26.72
CA GLN A 215 13.07 2.51 25.98
C GLN A 215 13.18 4.02 26.06
N LEU A 216 12.07 4.75 25.86
CA LEU A 216 12.04 6.20 25.92
C LEU A 216 12.36 6.72 27.33
N ARG A 217 11.85 6.05 28.36
CA ARG A 217 12.18 6.34 29.76
C ARG A 217 13.65 6.18 30.04
N GLU A 218 14.26 5.08 29.60
CA GLU A 218 15.68 4.83 29.78
C GLU A 218 16.53 5.87 29.05
N GLN A 219 16.15 6.22 27.80
CA GLN A 219 16.78 7.28 27.05
C GLN A 219 16.73 8.63 27.79
N ALA A 220 15.55 9.01 28.30
CA ALA A 220 15.37 10.27 29.05
C ALA A 220 16.23 10.32 30.32
N ILE A 221 16.36 9.19 31.04
CA ILE A 221 17.22 9.10 32.21
C ILE A 221 18.68 9.29 31.82
N GLN A 222 19.17 8.56 30.80
CA GLN A 222 20.55 8.64 30.34
C GLN A 222 20.92 10.04 29.83
N GLU A 223 20.02 10.68 29.08
CA GLU A 223 20.20 12.04 28.59
C GLU A 223 20.27 13.05 29.74
N SER A 224 19.35 12.96 30.70
CA SER A 224 19.35 13.84 31.87
C SER A 224 20.59 13.62 32.76
N GLU A 225 21.07 12.40 32.93
CA GLU A 225 22.31 12.11 33.65
C GLU A 225 23.57 12.67 32.93
N ALA A 226 23.59 12.60 31.59
CA ALA A 226 24.66 13.21 30.80
C ALA A 226 24.65 14.74 30.92
N ILE A 227 23.47 15.37 30.88
CA ILE A 227 23.31 16.83 31.09
C ILE A 227 23.77 17.22 32.51
N LEU A 228 23.38 16.46 33.54
CA LEU A 228 23.83 16.71 34.92
C LEU A 228 25.35 16.66 35.05
N THR A 229 25.97 15.68 34.42
CA THR A 229 27.44 15.55 34.42
C THR A 229 28.09 16.81 33.78
N GLN A 230 27.57 17.27 32.68
CA GLN A 230 28.06 18.46 31.99
C GLN A 230 27.84 19.74 32.81
N LEU A 231 26.67 19.92 33.43
CA LEU A 231 26.37 21.05 34.31
C LEU A 231 27.28 21.06 35.53
N GLN A 232 27.59 19.92 36.15
CA GLN A 232 28.52 19.81 37.24
C GLN A 232 29.96 20.18 36.87
N ALA A 233 30.40 19.79 35.66
CA ALA A 233 31.69 20.20 35.12
C ALA A 233 31.76 21.72 34.90
N GLN A 234 30.69 22.35 34.45
CA GLN A 234 30.58 23.80 34.29
C GLN A 234 30.60 24.53 35.65
N LEU A 235 29.86 24.02 36.64
CA LEU A 235 29.78 24.56 37.98
C LEU A 235 31.17 24.68 38.63
N ASN A 236 32.01 23.66 38.45
CA ASN A 236 33.37 23.61 38.97
C ASN A 236 34.30 24.64 38.33
N LYS A 237 34.01 25.08 37.11
CA LYS A 237 34.84 26.06 36.38
C LYS A 237 34.34 27.48 36.58
N THR A 238 33.18 27.71 37.18
CA THR A 238 32.49 28.99 37.27
C THR A 238 32.74 29.58 38.66
N SER A 239 33.17 30.86 38.71
CA SER A 239 33.32 31.62 39.97
C SER A 239 32.18 32.61 40.23
N ALA A 240 31.41 33.00 39.19
CA ALA A 240 30.30 33.93 39.32
C ALA A 240 29.12 33.34 40.07
N VAL A 241 28.64 33.99 41.11
CA VAL A 241 27.59 33.49 42.00
C VAL A 241 26.26 33.37 41.25
N GLU A 242 25.91 34.35 40.46
CA GLU A 242 24.66 34.38 39.66
C GLU A 242 24.60 33.21 38.68
N LEU A 243 25.73 32.90 38.03
CA LEU A 243 25.80 31.77 37.09
C LEU A 243 25.72 30.42 37.82
N LYS A 244 26.31 30.31 39.03
CA LYS A 244 26.15 29.12 39.85
C LYS A 244 24.70 28.85 40.22
N LEU A 245 23.94 29.90 40.61
CA LEU A 245 22.53 29.76 40.93
C LEU A 245 21.73 29.30 39.71
N ALA A 246 21.98 29.84 38.52
CA ALA A 246 21.33 29.41 37.30
C ALA A 246 21.65 27.91 36.97
N LEU A 247 22.92 27.48 37.12
CA LEU A 247 23.34 26.11 36.94
C LEU A 247 22.64 25.15 37.94
N PHE A 248 22.51 25.57 39.21
CA PHE A 248 21.76 24.76 40.19
C PHE A 248 20.30 24.60 39.81
N GLY A 249 19.63 25.64 39.33
CA GLY A 249 18.24 25.56 38.85
C GLY A 249 18.07 24.60 37.67
N LEU A 250 19.03 24.58 36.71
CA LEU A 250 19.03 23.62 35.63
C LEU A 250 19.28 22.18 36.13
N MET A 251 20.18 22.00 37.09
CA MET A 251 20.43 20.69 37.68
C MET A 251 19.19 20.16 38.44
N GLU A 252 18.49 21.04 39.19
CA GLU A 252 17.25 20.70 39.87
C GLU A 252 16.19 20.22 38.87
N THR A 253 16.03 20.92 37.74
CA THR A 253 15.12 20.51 36.66
C THR A 253 15.45 19.13 36.12
N GLN A 254 16.74 18.84 35.82
CA GLN A 254 17.15 17.53 35.33
C GLN A 254 16.94 16.41 36.37
N MET A 255 17.18 16.68 37.65
CA MET A 255 16.89 15.73 38.71
C MET A 255 15.39 15.45 38.85
N ALA A 256 14.52 16.45 38.68
CA ALA A 256 13.08 16.28 38.66
C ALA A 256 12.64 15.41 37.46
N HIS A 257 13.23 15.59 36.28
CA HIS A 257 12.99 14.72 35.10
C HIS A 257 13.37 13.28 35.35
N ILE A 258 14.56 13.02 35.89
CA ILE A 258 15.01 11.66 36.25
C ILE A 258 14.03 11.02 37.27
N THR A 259 13.63 11.80 38.27
CA THR A 259 12.70 11.32 39.33
C THR A 259 11.35 10.98 38.71
N ALA A 260 10.80 11.85 37.86
CA ALA A 260 9.56 11.60 37.15
C ALA A 260 9.64 10.33 36.27
N ALA A 261 10.74 10.19 35.53
CA ALA A 261 10.96 8.99 34.70
C ALA A 261 11.06 7.70 35.52
N LYS A 262 11.66 7.75 36.70
CA LYS A 262 11.78 6.56 37.59
C LYS A 262 10.46 6.19 38.26
N VAL A 263 9.62 7.16 38.59
CA VAL A 263 8.35 6.94 39.31
C VAL A 263 7.22 6.52 38.40
N HIS A 264 7.16 7.06 37.16
CA HIS A 264 6.06 6.83 36.25
C HIS A 264 6.41 5.79 35.17
N PRO A 265 5.79 4.59 35.19
CA PRO A 265 5.99 3.59 34.12
C PRO A 265 5.57 4.13 32.74
N GLU A 266 4.51 4.90 32.70
CA GLU A 266 3.99 5.60 31.49
C GLU A 266 4.59 7.00 31.38
N PHE A 267 5.91 7.08 31.28
CA PHE A 267 6.62 8.37 31.29
C PHE A 267 6.48 9.14 29.98
N ALA A 268 6.61 8.46 28.84
CA ALA A 268 6.57 9.10 27.51
C ALA A 268 5.19 9.10 26.90
N MET A 269 4.45 8.01 27.09
CA MET A 269 3.14 7.80 26.50
C MET A 269 2.18 7.26 27.55
N LYS A 270 1.00 7.87 27.65
CA LYS A 270 -0.12 7.37 28.45
C LYS A 270 -0.96 6.42 27.59
N VAL A 271 -1.18 5.20 28.06
CA VAL A 271 -2.09 4.28 27.38
C VAL A 271 -3.53 4.73 27.67
N LEU A 272 -4.26 5.06 26.61
CA LEU A 272 -5.67 5.42 26.66
C LEU A 272 -6.55 4.20 26.47
N ASP A 273 -6.17 3.33 25.53
CA ASP A 273 -6.87 2.09 25.26
C ASP A 273 -5.86 0.97 25.04
N HIS A 274 -6.03 -0.10 25.79
CA HIS A 274 -5.23 -1.31 25.65
C HIS A 274 -5.79 -2.18 24.53
N ALA A 275 -4.90 -2.79 23.76
CA ALA A 275 -5.34 -3.78 22.79
C ALA A 275 -6.08 -4.91 23.50
N VAL A 276 -7.33 -5.10 23.15
CA VAL A 276 -8.16 -6.22 23.58
C VAL A 276 -8.21 -7.28 22.49
N ILE A 277 -8.58 -8.51 22.88
CA ILE A 277 -8.75 -9.59 21.90
C ILE A 277 -9.94 -9.23 21.02
N PRO A 278 -9.76 -9.01 19.70
CA PRO A 278 -10.87 -8.64 18.84
C PRO A 278 -11.85 -9.83 18.69
N ASP A 279 -13.13 -9.55 18.91
CA ASP A 279 -14.20 -10.53 18.70
C ASP A 279 -14.47 -10.73 17.21
N ASP A 280 -14.24 -9.68 16.39
CA ASP A 280 -14.48 -9.69 14.95
C ASP A 280 -13.20 -9.92 14.17
N GLN A 281 -13.35 -10.62 13.02
CA GLN A 281 -12.25 -10.85 12.10
C GLN A 281 -11.92 -9.56 11.36
N ALA A 282 -10.69 -9.15 11.49
CA ALA A 282 -10.28 -7.83 11.08
C ALA A 282 -10.34 -7.54 9.59
N ILE A 283 -10.28 -8.48 8.66
CA ILE A 283 -10.16 -8.13 7.24
C ILE A 283 -10.91 -9.10 6.31
N PRO A 284 -12.26 -9.10 6.30
CA PRO A 284 -13.00 -9.83 5.27
C PRO A 284 -12.82 -9.18 3.88
N TYR A 285 -12.50 -7.87 3.81
CA TYR A 285 -12.40 -7.16 2.54
C TYR A 285 -11.23 -7.62 1.66
N LEU A 286 -10.12 -8.14 2.23
CA LEU A 286 -9.03 -8.67 1.40
C LEU A 286 -9.47 -9.88 0.58
N GLN A 287 -10.26 -10.76 1.19
CA GLN A 287 -10.86 -11.90 0.51
C GLN A 287 -11.89 -11.44 -0.54
N LEU A 288 -12.71 -10.43 -0.20
CA LEU A 288 -13.68 -9.84 -1.13
C LEU A 288 -13.00 -9.15 -2.31
N ILE A 289 -11.94 -8.38 -2.07
CA ILE A 289 -11.15 -7.74 -3.13
C ILE A 289 -10.57 -8.79 -4.08
N LEU A 290 -10.01 -9.89 -3.55
CA LEU A 290 -9.47 -10.97 -4.38
C LEU A 290 -10.54 -11.59 -5.28
N ILE A 291 -11.73 -11.88 -4.72
CA ILE A 291 -12.86 -12.42 -5.50
C ILE A 291 -13.25 -11.42 -6.59
N LEU A 292 -13.35 -10.13 -6.27
CA LEU A 292 -13.74 -9.07 -7.19
C LEU A 292 -12.72 -8.93 -8.34
N VAL A 293 -11.42 -8.99 -8.03
CA VAL A 293 -10.35 -8.99 -9.03
C VAL A 293 -10.44 -10.21 -9.94
N CYS A 294 -10.68 -11.42 -9.38
CA CYS A 294 -10.85 -12.63 -10.18
C CYS A 294 -12.07 -12.54 -11.11
N VAL A 295 -13.19 -12.00 -10.65
CA VAL A 295 -14.39 -11.78 -11.46
C VAL A 295 -14.11 -10.79 -12.58
N PHE A 296 -13.41 -9.70 -12.30
CA PHE A 296 -13.01 -8.71 -13.31
C PHE A 296 -12.09 -9.31 -14.37
N LEU A 297 -11.07 -10.08 -13.97
CA LEU A 297 -10.21 -10.81 -14.90
C LEU A 297 -11.01 -11.82 -15.75
N GLY A 298 -11.97 -12.51 -15.13
CA GLY A 298 -12.88 -13.41 -15.84
C GLY A 298 -13.73 -12.70 -16.88
N LEU A 299 -14.19 -11.49 -16.61
CA LEU A 299 -14.94 -10.64 -17.55
C LEU A 299 -14.06 -10.26 -18.74
N VAL A 300 -12.85 -9.72 -18.50
CA VAL A 300 -11.91 -9.34 -19.56
C VAL A 300 -11.53 -10.56 -20.42
N PHE A 301 -11.24 -11.69 -19.78
CA PHE A 301 -10.89 -12.92 -20.47
C PHE A 301 -12.06 -13.46 -21.32
N SER A 302 -13.29 -13.42 -20.80
CA SER A 302 -14.47 -13.88 -21.52
C SER A 302 -14.79 -13.03 -22.76
N LEU A 303 -14.63 -11.70 -22.65
CA LEU A 303 -14.79 -10.79 -23.79
C LEU A 303 -13.73 -11.05 -24.85
N SER A 304 -12.45 -11.20 -24.45
CA SER A 304 -11.37 -11.52 -25.36
C SER A 304 -11.61 -12.85 -26.07
N LEU A 305 -12.07 -13.88 -25.36
CA LEU A 305 -12.42 -15.18 -25.93
C LEU A 305 -13.54 -15.09 -26.94
N VAL A 306 -14.59 -14.33 -26.65
CA VAL A 306 -15.73 -14.13 -27.57
C VAL A 306 -15.27 -13.45 -28.87
N LEU A 307 -14.40 -12.43 -28.75
CA LEU A 307 -13.81 -11.73 -29.90
C LEU A 307 -12.95 -12.65 -30.77
N LEU A 308 -12.10 -13.45 -30.14
CA LEU A 308 -11.29 -14.45 -30.84
C LEU A 308 -12.15 -15.46 -31.58
N LEU A 309 -13.18 -16.01 -30.92
CA LEU A 309 -14.10 -16.95 -31.55
C LEU A 309 -14.93 -16.32 -32.65
N HIS A 310 -15.27 -15.03 -32.55
CA HIS A 310 -15.95 -14.30 -33.62
C HIS A 310 -15.03 -14.12 -34.83
N SER A 311 -13.78 -13.69 -34.62
CA SER A 311 -12.78 -13.52 -35.67
C SER A 311 -12.50 -14.84 -36.42
N ILE A 312 -12.35 -15.95 -35.69
CA ILE A 312 -12.14 -17.29 -36.29
C ILE A 312 -13.38 -17.72 -37.08
N SER A 313 -14.58 -17.45 -36.61
CA SER A 313 -15.83 -17.78 -37.32
C SER A 313 -15.94 -16.99 -38.63
N LYS A 314 -15.64 -15.70 -38.61
CA LYS A 314 -15.64 -14.81 -39.80
C LYS A 314 -14.56 -15.24 -40.82
N SER A 315 -13.39 -15.67 -40.36
CA SER A 315 -12.32 -16.20 -41.21
C SER A 315 -12.69 -17.50 -41.91
N LYS A 316 -13.43 -18.40 -41.23
CA LYS A 316 -13.90 -19.67 -41.83
C LYS A 316 -14.95 -19.43 -42.90
N GLU A 317 -15.85 -18.49 -42.69
CA GLU A 317 -16.91 -18.11 -43.62
C GLU A 317 -16.33 -17.51 -44.92
N LYS A 318 -15.32 -16.63 -44.79
CA LYS A 318 -14.57 -16.08 -45.95
C LYS A 318 -13.82 -17.16 -46.75
N ARG A 319 -13.28 -18.21 -46.09
CA ARG A 319 -12.64 -19.33 -46.78
C ARG A 319 -13.62 -20.26 -47.48
N ALA A 320 -14.84 -20.38 -46.94
CA ALA A 320 -15.89 -21.21 -47.56
C ALA A 320 -16.55 -20.52 -48.76
N SER A 321 -16.62 -19.20 -48.77
CA SER A 321 -17.18 -18.39 -49.87
C SER A 321 -16.24 -18.16 -51.08
N HIS A 322 -14.94 -18.55 -50.97
CA HIS A 322 -14.01 -18.62 -52.08
C HIS A 322 -13.73 -20.08 -52.42
N PRO A 323 -14.59 -20.79 -53.17
CA PRO A 323 -14.21 -22.07 -53.73
C PRO A 323 -13.08 -21.80 -54.75
N SER A 324 -11.95 -22.49 -54.56
CA SER A 324 -10.81 -22.52 -55.48
C SER A 324 -11.33 -22.70 -56.91
N GLY A 325 -11.33 -21.61 -57.69
CA GLY A 325 -11.64 -21.67 -59.10
C GLY A 325 -10.65 -22.63 -59.77
N ASN A 326 -11.15 -23.78 -60.11
CA ASN A 326 -10.47 -24.75 -60.96
C ASN A 326 -10.16 -24.06 -62.29
N ALA A 327 -8.95 -23.58 -62.45
CA ALA A 327 -8.44 -23.12 -63.75
C ALA A 327 -8.41 -24.34 -64.66
N LYS A 328 -9.38 -24.44 -65.57
CA LYS A 328 -9.31 -25.39 -66.70
C LYS A 328 -8.08 -25.06 -67.51
N PRO A 329 -7.26 -26.05 -67.89
CA PRO A 329 -6.14 -25.79 -68.76
C PRO A 329 -6.66 -25.40 -70.13
N VAL A 330 -6.20 -24.25 -70.66
CA VAL A 330 -6.40 -23.82 -72.03
C VAL A 330 -5.58 -24.74 -72.92
N VAL A 331 -6.23 -25.63 -73.65
CA VAL A 331 -5.62 -26.39 -74.70
C VAL A 331 -5.42 -25.49 -75.92
N ILE A 332 -4.19 -25.09 -76.20
CA ILE A 332 -3.83 -24.42 -77.44
C ILE A 332 -3.62 -25.51 -78.45
N ASN A 333 -4.55 -25.69 -79.42
CA ASN A 333 -4.31 -26.45 -80.62
C ASN A 333 -3.57 -25.58 -81.61
N ALA A 334 -2.47 -26.13 -82.22
CA ALA A 334 -1.66 -25.58 -83.26
C ALA A 334 -2.39 -25.62 -84.64
#